data_1b54155e4838217c226bcd8704d9647e
#
_entry.id   1b54155e4838217c226bcd8704d9647e
#
_cell.length_a   1.000
_cell.length_b   1.000
_cell.length_c   1.000
_cell.angle_alpha   90.00
_cell.angle_beta   90.00
_cell.angle_gamma   90.00
#
_symmetry.space_group_name_H-M   'P 1'
#
loop_
_entity.id
_entity.type
_entity.pdbx_description
1 polymer ?
#
loop_
_entity_poly.entity_id
_entity_poly.type
_entity_poly.pdbx_seq_one_letter_code
_entity_poly.pdbx_strand_id
1 'polypeptide(L)'
;IIAFAHDERDAEVFLRIYYKLGSGISKKAAEYACERSRASGDTILEELLRFPLLSQYARDSVTGLISLLPRLLTDTAEQGLNRIWRELRYKDYVEQQQLDTNKYEILCLLASRETSLDSLLARLDCLRALVAAPSAPTGDGPILSTIHSSKGLEYDTVYLLDVLDDILPAVTEPKNPEEQRQYEEERRLFYVAMTRAKNHLYLFSCRDRSSAFIRELRQNLPVERREADDVF
;
A
#
# COMPACT_ATOMS: atom_id res chain seq x y z
N ILE A 1 -15.36 -2.11 0.64
CA ILE A 1 -15.91 -3.39 1.14
C ILE A 1 -16.39 -3.19 2.58
N ILE A 2 -15.55 -2.71 3.50
CA ILE A 2 -15.92 -2.51 4.91
C ILE A 2 -17.14 -1.55 5.04
N ALA A 3 -17.12 -0.42 4.35
CA ALA A 3 -18.25 0.50 4.33
C ALA A 3 -19.55 -0.16 3.85
N PHE A 4 -19.47 -1.06 2.87
CA PHE A 4 -20.62 -1.83 2.42
C PHE A 4 -21.11 -2.86 3.43
N ALA A 5 -20.20 -3.45 4.23
CA ALA A 5 -20.58 -4.35 5.31
C ALA A 5 -21.37 -3.63 6.43
N HIS A 6 -21.14 -2.32 6.64
CA HIS A 6 -21.91 -1.51 7.56
C HIS A 6 -23.29 -1.11 7.01
N ASP A 7 -23.39 -0.86 5.71
CA ASP A 7 -24.65 -0.52 5.04
C ASP A 7 -24.75 -1.25 3.69
N GLU A 8 -25.38 -2.42 3.71
CA GLU A 8 -25.60 -3.26 2.53
C GLU A 8 -26.66 -2.67 1.55
N ARG A 9 -27.16 -1.46 1.82
CA ARG A 9 -28.08 -0.70 0.95
C ARG A 9 -27.39 0.46 0.24
N ASP A 10 -26.14 0.76 0.59
CA ASP A 10 -25.38 1.83 -0.04
C ASP A 10 -25.02 1.46 -1.50
N ALA A 11 -25.85 1.97 -2.41
CA ALA A 11 -25.68 1.74 -3.85
C ALA A 11 -24.40 2.36 -4.41
N GLU A 12 -23.94 3.51 -3.87
CA GLU A 12 -22.75 4.17 -4.34
C GLU A 12 -21.51 3.34 -4.00
N VAL A 13 -21.43 2.88 -2.76
CA VAL A 13 -20.35 2.00 -2.31
C VAL A 13 -20.39 0.67 -3.07
N PHE A 14 -21.58 0.07 -3.24
CA PHE A 14 -21.70 -1.20 -3.96
C PHE A 14 -21.20 -1.12 -5.41
N LEU A 15 -21.59 -0.08 -6.14
CA LEU A 15 -21.19 0.12 -7.53
C LEU A 15 -19.67 0.35 -7.69
N ARG A 16 -18.95 0.71 -6.63
CA ARG A 16 -17.48 0.82 -6.63
C ARG A 16 -16.76 -0.50 -6.35
N ILE A 17 -17.46 -1.51 -5.82
CA ILE A 17 -16.81 -2.73 -5.33
C ILE A 17 -17.27 -4.02 -5.99
N TYR A 18 -18.50 -4.12 -6.56
CA TYR A 18 -19.07 -5.38 -7.03
C TYR A 18 -18.15 -6.16 -8.00
N TYR A 19 -17.44 -5.45 -8.88
CA TYR A 19 -16.54 -6.04 -9.87
C TYR A 19 -15.17 -6.46 -9.30
N LYS A 20 -14.86 -6.05 -8.06
CA LYS A 20 -13.62 -6.35 -7.36
C LYS A 20 -13.69 -7.61 -6.51
N LEU A 21 -14.88 -8.18 -6.34
CA LEU A 21 -15.14 -9.29 -5.44
C LEU A 21 -15.11 -10.66 -6.16
N GLY A 22 -14.66 -10.74 -7.40
CA GLY A 22 -14.62 -11.99 -8.16
C GLY A 22 -15.96 -12.72 -8.25
N SER A 23 -17.08 -12.02 -8.06
CA SER A 23 -18.42 -12.59 -7.88
C SER A 23 -19.15 -12.89 -9.19
N GLY A 24 -18.61 -12.49 -10.35
CA GLY A 24 -19.28 -12.64 -11.65
C GLY A 24 -20.55 -11.80 -11.81
N ILE A 25 -20.75 -10.80 -10.98
CA ILE A 25 -21.89 -9.87 -11.07
C ILE A 25 -21.68 -8.95 -12.27
N SER A 26 -22.65 -8.94 -13.20
CA SER A 26 -22.60 -8.00 -14.32
C SER A 26 -23.03 -6.60 -13.89
N LYS A 27 -22.56 -5.56 -14.63
CA LYS A 27 -22.99 -4.18 -14.38
C LYS A 27 -24.50 -4.03 -14.37
N LYS A 28 -25.18 -4.66 -15.31
CA LYS A 28 -26.65 -4.63 -15.41
C LYS A 28 -27.33 -5.23 -14.18
N ALA A 29 -26.80 -6.33 -13.63
CA ALA A 29 -27.34 -6.95 -12.42
C ALA A 29 -27.10 -6.05 -11.20
N ALA A 30 -25.91 -5.43 -11.11
CA ALA A 30 -25.59 -4.50 -10.01
C ALA A 30 -26.51 -3.27 -10.01
N GLU A 31 -26.70 -2.63 -11.16
CA GLU A 31 -27.61 -1.48 -11.32
C GLU A 31 -29.06 -1.85 -10.98
N TYR A 32 -29.56 -2.97 -11.50
CA TYR A 32 -30.89 -3.49 -11.18
C TYR A 32 -31.08 -3.66 -9.67
N ALA A 33 -30.13 -4.32 -9.00
CA ALA A 33 -30.24 -4.59 -7.58
C ALA A 33 -30.22 -3.30 -6.73
N CYS A 34 -29.40 -2.32 -7.14
CA CYS A 34 -29.37 -1.00 -6.49
C CYS A 34 -30.71 -0.25 -6.61
N GLU A 35 -31.34 -0.27 -7.79
CA GLU A 35 -32.64 0.37 -8.00
C GLU A 35 -33.74 -0.34 -7.20
N ARG A 36 -33.73 -1.67 -7.20
CA ARG A 36 -34.72 -2.47 -6.48
C ARG A 36 -34.59 -2.30 -4.95
N SER A 37 -33.37 -2.32 -4.43
CA SER A 37 -33.09 -2.12 -3.01
C SER A 37 -33.64 -0.77 -2.49
N ARG A 38 -33.51 0.31 -3.29
CA ARG A 38 -34.10 1.61 -2.96
C ARG A 38 -35.64 1.59 -2.88
N ALA A 39 -36.25 0.74 -3.71
CA ALA A 39 -37.75 0.64 -3.76
C ALA A 39 -38.33 -0.31 -2.70
N SER A 40 -37.64 -1.45 -2.47
CA SER A 40 -38.10 -2.49 -1.54
C SER A 40 -37.67 -2.27 -0.09
N GLY A 41 -36.50 -1.62 0.10
CA GLY A 41 -35.87 -1.52 1.42
C GLY A 41 -35.04 -2.77 1.80
N ASP A 42 -35.01 -3.80 0.95
CA ASP A 42 -34.15 -4.98 1.13
C ASP A 42 -32.68 -4.66 0.82
N THR A 43 -31.77 -5.53 1.22
CA THR A 43 -30.34 -5.34 0.89
C THR A 43 -30.08 -5.53 -0.61
N ILE A 44 -29.01 -4.90 -1.11
CA ILE A 44 -28.62 -5.02 -2.52
C ILE A 44 -28.29 -6.48 -2.90
N LEU A 45 -27.70 -7.24 -1.98
CA LEU A 45 -27.37 -8.65 -2.22
C LEU A 45 -28.63 -9.54 -2.31
N GLU A 46 -29.67 -9.28 -1.50
CA GLU A 46 -30.96 -9.97 -1.59
C GLU A 46 -31.64 -9.67 -2.93
N GLU A 47 -31.63 -8.40 -3.37
CA GLU A 47 -32.21 -8.03 -4.68
C GLU A 47 -31.40 -8.61 -5.85
N LEU A 48 -30.07 -8.78 -5.71
CA LEU A 48 -29.28 -9.50 -6.70
C LEU A 48 -29.73 -10.93 -6.88
N LEU A 49 -30.04 -11.65 -5.80
CA LEU A 49 -30.53 -13.03 -5.90
C LEU A 49 -31.88 -13.14 -6.64
N ARG A 50 -32.65 -12.05 -6.67
CA ARG A 50 -33.93 -11.95 -7.40
C ARG A 50 -33.74 -11.56 -8.88
N PHE A 51 -32.52 -11.21 -9.32
CA PHE A 51 -32.26 -10.86 -10.71
C PHE A 51 -32.44 -12.08 -11.63
N PRO A 52 -33.36 -12.02 -12.64
CA PRO A 52 -33.75 -13.22 -13.40
C PRO A 52 -32.61 -13.84 -14.23
N LEU A 53 -31.66 -13.02 -14.66
CA LEU A 53 -30.53 -13.45 -15.52
C LEU A 53 -29.23 -13.65 -14.72
N LEU A 54 -29.31 -13.82 -13.41
CA LEU A 54 -28.13 -14.09 -12.60
C LEU A 54 -27.62 -15.52 -12.87
N SER A 55 -26.36 -15.65 -13.27
CA SER A 55 -25.73 -16.95 -13.47
C SER A 55 -25.65 -17.75 -12.17
N GLN A 56 -25.59 -19.08 -12.25
CA GLN A 56 -25.46 -19.93 -11.06
C GLN A 56 -24.21 -19.58 -10.27
N TYR A 57 -23.07 -19.38 -10.96
CA TYR A 57 -21.83 -18.94 -10.34
C TYR A 57 -21.98 -17.64 -9.55
N ALA A 58 -22.62 -16.61 -10.15
CA ALA A 58 -22.85 -15.34 -9.44
C ALA A 58 -23.82 -15.51 -8.26
N ARG A 59 -24.82 -16.37 -8.39
CA ARG A 59 -25.78 -16.69 -7.30
C ARG A 59 -25.06 -17.31 -6.10
N ASP A 60 -24.21 -18.30 -6.33
CA ASP A 60 -23.45 -18.96 -5.27
C ASP A 60 -22.48 -17.97 -4.60
N SER A 61 -21.82 -17.13 -5.41
CA SER A 61 -20.94 -16.08 -4.91
C SER A 61 -21.67 -15.06 -4.06
N VAL A 62 -22.84 -14.57 -4.50
CA VAL A 62 -23.66 -13.60 -3.72
C VAL A 62 -24.14 -14.23 -2.41
N THR A 63 -24.55 -15.50 -2.43
CA THR A 63 -24.94 -16.22 -1.20
C THR A 63 -23.75 -16.30 -0.23
N GLY A 64 -22.55 -16.54 -0.74
CA GLY A 64 -21.31 -16.48 0.04
C GLY A 64 -21.10 -15.08 0.65
N LEU A 65 -21.25 -14.02 -0.14
CA LEU A 65 -21.10 -12.63 0.34
C LEU A 65 -22.07 -12.30 1.49
N ILE A 66 -23.32 -12.68 1.39
CA ILE A 66 -24.33 -12.47 2.46
C ILE A 66 -23.88 -13.09 3.78
N SER A 67 -23.21 -14.24 3.73
CA SER A 67 -22.71 -14.91 4.94
C SER A 67 -21.37 -14.35 5.45
N LEU A 68 -20.54 -13.77 4.59
CA LEU A 68 -19.21 -13.30 4.91
C LEU A 68 -19.16 -11.84 5.37
N LEU A 69 -19.97 -10.96 4.78
CA LEU A 69 -19.96 -9.53 5.09
C LEU A 69 -20.21 -9.21 6.57
N PRO A 70 -21.21 -9.80 7.25
CA PRO A 70 -21.44 -9.53 8.67
C PRO A 70 -20.26 -9.93 9.56
N ARG A 71 -19.47 -10.94 9.14
CA ARG A 71 -18.29 -11.37 9.89
C ARG A 71 -17.18 -10.33 9.90
N LEU A 72 -17.07 -9.51 8.85
CA LEU A 72 -16.09 -8.42 8.80
C LEU A 72 -16.27 -7.42 9.94
N LEU A 73 -17.49 -7.25 10.44
CA LEU A 73 -17.81 -6.32 11.53
C LEU A 73 -17.41 -6.85 12.91
N THR A 74 -17.21 -8.16 13.02
CA THR A 74 -16.83 -8.86 14.26
C THR A 74 -15.41 -9.40 14.25
N ASP A 75 -14.78 -9.48 13.09
CA ASP A 75 -13.40 -9.93 12.93
C ASP A 75 -12.42 -8.93 13.55
N THR A 76 -11.26 -9.44 13.98
CA THR A 76 -10.10 -8.57 14.22
C THR A 76 -9.64 -7.94 12.89
N ALA A 77 -8.90 -6.84 12.95
CA ALA A 77 -8.40 -6.17 11.74
C ALA A 77 -7.63 -7.13 10.82
N GLU A 78 -6.79 -7.98 11.40
CA GLU A 78 -6.01 -8.97 10.65
C GLU A 78 -6.89 -10.06 10.03
N GLN A 79 -7.84 -10.61 10.78
CA GLN A 79 -8.80 -11.61 10.28
C GLN A 79 -9.66 -11.02 9.15
N GLY A 80 -10.18 -9.83 9.35
CA GLY A 80 -11.00 -9.14 8.35
C GLY A 80 -10.25 -8.82 7.06
N LEU A 81 -8.98 -8.37 7.14
CA LEU A 81 -8.14 -8.18 5.95
C LEU A 81 -7.87 -9.49 5.22
N ASN A 82 -7.54 -10.57 5.93
CA ASN A 82 -7.36 -11.89 5.32
C ASN A 82 -8.64 -12.39 4.65
N ARG A 83 -9.80 -12.16 5.26
CA ARG A 83 -11.10 -12.50 4.68
C ARG A 83 -11.36 -11.71 3.40
N ILE A 84 -11.14 -10.39 3.39
CA ILE A 84 -11.27 -9.56 2.20
C ILE A 84 -10.33 -10.06 1.10
N TRP A 85 -9.08 -10.35 1.45
CA TRP A 85 -8.06 -10.75 0.49
C TRP A 85 -8.34 -12.10 -0.15
N ARG A 86 -8.68 -13.11 0.65
CA ARG A 86 -8.83 -14.50 0.20
C ARG A 86 -10.27 -14.90 -0.05
N GLU A 87 -11.15 -14.73 0.94
CA GLU A 87 -12.52 -15.27 0.88
C GLU A 87 -13.41 -14.40 -0.03
N LEU A 88 -13.27 -13.07 0.02
CA LEU A 88 -13.94 -12.14 -0.89
C LEU A 88 -13.19 -11.99 -2.23
N ARG A 89 -12.10 -12.73 -2.44
CA ARG A 89 -11.34 -12.82 -3.69
C ARG A 89 -10.80 -11.49 -4.22
N TYR A 90 -10.56 -10.52 -3.33
CA TYR A 90 -9.99 -9.24 -3.72
C TYR A 90 -8.57 -9.40 -4.31
N LYS A 91 -7.84 -10.45 -3.88
CA LYS A 91 -6.55 -10.84 -4.44
C LYS A 91 -6.61 -11.03 -5.95
N ASP A 92 -7.62 -11.76 -6.44
CA ASP A 92 -7.78 -12.05 -7.88
C ASP A 92 -7.91 -10.75 -8.69
N TYR A 93 -8.64 -9.76 -8.16
CA TYR A 93 -8.76 -8.45 -8.78
C TYR A 93 -7.41 -7.71 -8.81
N VAL A 94 -6.66 -7.71 -7.70
CA VAL A 94 -5.35 -7.05 -7.61
C VAL A 94 -4.36 -7.65 -8.62
N GLU A 95 -4.32 -8.97 -8.73
CA GLU A 95 -3.46 -9.69 -9.68
C GLU A 95 -3.86 -9.43 -11.14
N GLN A 96 -5.16 -9.47 -11.46
CA GLN A 96 -5.66 -9.17 -12.81
C GLN A 96 -5.35 -7.74 -13.26
N GLN A 97 -5.38 -6.79 -12.34
CA GLN A 97 -5.07 -5.38 -12.61
C GLN A 97 -3.58 -5.06 -12.46
N GLN A 98 -2.72 -6.04 -12.17
CA GLN A 98 -1.28 -5.87 -11.95
C GLN A 98 -0.97 -4.77 -10.91
N LEU A 99 -1.79 -4.68 -9.87
CA LEU A 99 -1.60 -3.71 -8.80
C LEU A 99 -0.49 -4.16 -7.84
N ASP A 100 0.14 -3.19 -7.19
CA ASP A 100 1.20 -3.43 -6.21
C ASP A 100 0.69 -4.19 -4.97
N THR A 101 1.16 -5.41 -4.80
CA THR A 101 0.82 -6.29 -3.66
C THR A 101 1.51 -5.89 -2.36
N ASN A 102 2.60 -5.11 -2.39
CA ASN A 102 3.32 -4.66 -1.20
C ASN A 102 2.40 -3.83 -0.29
N LYS A 103 1.41 -3.13 -0.88
CA LYS A 103 0.40 -2.39 -0.12
C LYS A 103 -0.43 -3.27 0.80
N TYR A 104 -0.69 -4.52 0.41
CA TYR A 104 -1.38 -5.47 1.26
C TYR A 104 -0.52 -5.87 2.47
N GLU A 105 0.77 -6.09 2.29
CA GLU A 105 1.69 -6.41 3.37
C GLU A 105 1.78 -5.27 4.39
N ILE A 106 1.87 -4.02 3.92
CA ILE A 106 1.85 -2.84 4.78
C ILE A 106 0.53 -2.76 5.57
N LEU A 107 -0.61 -3.02 4.92
CA LEU A 107 -1.91 -3.06 5.60
C LEU A 107 -1.97 -4.16 6.67
N CYS A 108 -1.39 -5.33 6.42
CA CYS A 108 -1.30 -6.41 7.41
C CYS A 108 -0.45 -6.01 8.63
N LEU A 109 0.68 -5.32 8.40
CA LEU A 109 1.51 -4.80 9.50
C LEU A 109 0.76 -3.75 10.34
N LEU A 110 -0.03 -2.89 9.72
CA LEU A 110 -0.88 -1.94 10.46
C LEU A 110 -2.00 -2.66 11.20
N ALA A 111 -2.66 -3.62 10.56
CA ALA A 111 -3.77 -4.37 11.12
C ALA A 111 -3.37 -5.21 12.34
N SER A 112 -2.13 -5.72 12.40
CA SER A 112 -1.64 -6.49 13.55
C SER A 112 -1.62 -5.70 14.86
N ARG A 113 -1.73 -4.37 14.79
CA ARG A 113 -1.78 -3.45 15.94
C ARG A 113 -3.17 -2.90 16.21
N GLU A 114 -4.16 -3.30 15.44
CA GLU A 114 -5.54 -2.79 15.50
C GLU A 114 -6.51 -3.91 15.90
N THR A 115 -7.55 -3.55 16.65
CA THR A 115 -8.51 -4.51 17.20
C THR A 115 -9.60 -4.89 16.22
N SER A 116 -9.94 -4.00 15.29
CA SER A 116 -11.02 -4.19 14.30
C SER A 116 -10.69 -3.51 12.98
N LEU A 117 -11.45 -3.84 11.92
CA LEU A 117 -11.32 -3.16 10.63
C LEU A 117 -11.66 -1.66 10.73
N ASP A 118 -12.58 -1.28 11.60
CA ASP A 118 -12.94 0.12 11.81
C ASP A 118 -11.82 0.92 12.49
N SER A 119 -11.15 0.33 13.48
CA SER A 119 -9.97 0.96 14.08
C SER A 119 -8.83 1.10 13.07
N LEU A 120 -8.64 0.12 12.18
CA LEU A 120 -7.69 0.22 11.08
C LEU A 120 -8.05 1.36 10.11
N LEU A 121 -9.32 1.51 9.72
CA LEU A 121 -9.76 2.62 8.86
C LEU A 121 -9.52 3.97 9.54
N ALA A 122 -9.89 4.12 10.80
CA ALA A 122 -9.64 5.33 11.58
C ALA A 122 -8.14 5.66 11.64
N ARG A 123 -7.28 4.65 11.81
CA ARG A 123 -5.83 4.80 11.76
C ARG A 123 -5.33 5.29 10.41
N LEU A 124 -5.85 4.72 9.32
CA LEU A 124 -5.48 5.14 7.96
C LEU A 124 -5.91 6.57 7.68
N ASP A 125 -7.09 6.99 8.14
CA ASP A 125 -7.55 8.38 7.98
C ASP A 125 -6.73 9.36 8.82
N CYS A 126 -6.32 8.97 10.02
CA CYS A 126 -5.37 9.74 10.82
C CYS A 126 -4.02 9.92 10.10
N LEU A 127 -3.47 8.83 9.53
CA LEU A 127 -2.23 8.89 8.76
C LEU A 127 -2.37 9.79 7.52
N ARG A 128 -3.49 9.70 6.80
CA ARG A 128 -3.77 10.60 5.65
C ARG A 128 -3.80 12.07 6.07
N ALA A 129 -4.47 12.37 7.18
CA ALA A 129 -4.54 13.73 7.71
C ALA A 129 -3.15 14.26 8.10
N LEU A 130 -2.31 13.42 8.71
CA LEU A 130 -0.93 13.78 9.05
C LEU A 130 -0.08 14.08 7.81
N VAL A 131 -0.22 13.27 6.76
CA VAL A 131 0.50 13.48 5.48
C VAL A 131 0.00 14.73 4.74
N ALA A 132 -1.30 15.03 4.83
CA ALA A 132 -1.90 16.19 4.19
C ALA A 132 -1.65 17.50 4.96
N ALA A 133 -1.30 17.42 6.24
CA ALA A 133 -1.00 18.61 7.05
C ALA A 133 0.29 19.28 6.53
N PRO A 134 0.32 20.63 6.42
CA PRO A 134 1.55 21.34 6.07
C PRO A 134 2.61 21.02 7.13
N SER A 135 3.67 20.33 6.70
CA SER A 135 4.80 20.02 7.58
C SER A 135 5.59 21.31 7.84
N ALA A 136 5.21 22.08 8.82
CA ALA A 136 6.17 22.98 9.45
C ALA A 136 7.09 22.09 10.31
N PRO A 137 8.41 22.14 10.16
CA PRO A 137 9.32 21.45 11.05
C PRO A 137 9.23 22.11 12.44
N THR A 138 8.34 21.61 13.27
CA THR A 138 8.11 22.08 14.63
C THR A 138 8.56 20.99 15.58
N GLY A 139 9.84 20.96 15.92
CA GLY A 139 10.33 20.11 16.99
C GLY A 139 11.74 19.55 16.77
N ASP A 140 12.35 19.06 17.84
CA ASP A 140 13.67 18.41 17.87
C ASP A 140 13.65 16.95 17.36
N GLY A 141 12.60 16.55 16.64
CA GLY A 141 12.43 15.19 16.14
C GLY A 141 13.09 14.93 14.77
N PRO A 142 13.23 13.66 14.36
CA PRO A 142 13.77 13.31 13.05
C PRO A 142 12.86 13.80 11.92
N ILE A 143 13.48 14.31 10.86
CA ILE A 143 12.79 14.78 9.65
C ILE A 143 12.83 13.66 8.61
N LEU A 144 11.66 13.19 8.17
CA LEU A 144 11.54 12.27 7.04
C LEU A 144 11.38 13.08 5.74
N SER A 145 12.26 12.82 4.78
CA SER A 145 12.26 13.53 3.50
C SER A 145 12.69 12.61 2.37
N THR A 146 12.24 12.89 1.15
CA THR A 146 12.88 12.30 -0.03
C THR A 146 14.18 13.03 -0.34
N ILE A 147 15.09 12.37 -1.08
CA ILE A 147 16.35 13.00 -1.51
C ILE A 147 16.05 14.27 -2.34
N HIS A 148 15.04 14.23 -3.20
CA HIS A 148 14.63 15.38 -4.01
C HIS A 148 14.15 16.56 -3.15
N SER A 149 13.34 16.28 -2.14
CA SER A 149 12.81 17.31 -1.24
C SER A 149 13.88 17.91 -0.32
N SER A 150 14.97 17.19 -0.09
CA SER A 150 16.10 17.65 0.73
C SER A 150 17.09 18.55 -0.02
N LYS A 151 16.89 18.78 -1.34
CA LYS A 151 17.78 19.60 -2.15
C LYS A 151 17.85 21.04 -1.60
N GLY A 152 19.07 21.51 -1.30
CA GLY A 152 19.30 22.84 -0.74
C GLY A 152 19.21 22.91 0.79
N LEU A 153 18.78 21.83 1.45
CA LEU A 153 18.78 21.72 2.91
C LEU A 153 20.03 20.98 3.38
N GLU A 154 20.42 21.18 4.62
CA GLU A 154 21.55 20.49 5.26
C GLU A 154 21.18 20.11 6.68
N TYR A 155 21.65 18.94 7.11
CA TYR A 155 21.35 18.36 8.41
C TYR A 155 22.64 17.95 9.10
N ASP A 156 22.68 17.97 10.42
CA ASP A 156 23.83 17.50 11.18
C ASP A 156 24.14 16.02 10.91
N THR A 157 23.10 15.22 10.99
CA THR A 157 23.14 13.77 10.76
C THR A 157 22.11 13.37 9.73
N VAL A 158 22.50 12.53 8.78
CA VAL A 158 21.63 11.96 7.72
C VAL A 158 21.65 10.45 7.77
N TYR A 159 20.47 9.86 7.80
CA TYR A 159 20.24 8.42 7.65
C TYR A 159 19.63 8.18 6.27
N LEU A 160 20.41 7.63 5.35
CA LEU A 160 19.94 7.27 4.00
C LEU A 160 19.55 5.81 3.98
N LEU A 161 18.25 5.56 3.88
CA LEU A 161 17.66 4.22 3.87
C LEU A 161 17.66 3.60 2.47
N ASP A 162 17.52 2.28 2.40
CA ASP A 162 17.34 1.51 1.17
C ASP A 162 18.39 1.74 0.10
N VAL A 163 19.65 1.88 0.50
CA VAL A 163 20.79 1.96 -0.45
C VAL A 163 21.13 0.54 -0.92
N LEU A 164 20.28 0.02 -1.80
CA LEU A 164 20.27 -1.36 -2.27
C LEU A 164 20.32 -1.40 -3.81
N ASP A 165 20.88 -2.45 -4.37
CA ASP A 165 20.71 -2.75 -5.80
C ASP A 165 19.21 -2.92 -6.11
N ASP A 166 18.77 -2.50 -7.29
CA ASP A 166 17.38 -2.45 -7.78
C ASP A 166 16.48 -1.41 -7.05
N ILE A 167 17.06 -0.59 -6.15
CA ILE A 167 16.37 0.55 -5.53
C ILE A 167 17.16 1.84 -5.74
N LEU A 168 18.42 1.86 -5.34
CA LEU A 168 19.34 2.98 -5.54
C LEU A 168 20.77 2.43 -5.76
N PRO A 169 21.16 2.16 -7.01
CA PRO A 169 20.44 2.41 -8.27
C PRO A 169 19.33 1.40 -8.58
N ALA A 170 18.28 1.85 -9.29
CA ALA A 170 17.22 0.99 -9.81
C ALA A 170 17.71 0.09 -10.96
N VAL A 171 18.72 0.54 -11.68
CA VAL A 171 19.41 -0.24 -12.72
C VAL A 171 20.86 -0.41 -12.32
N THR A 172 21.25 -1.60 -11.92
CA THR A 172 22.64 -1.89 -11.46
C THR A 172 23.59 -2.08 -12.61
N GLU A 173 23.16 -2.72 -13.70
CA GLU A 173 23.96 -3.00 -14.91
C GLU A 173 23.25 -2.42 -16.15
N PRO A 174 23.49 -1.16 -16.51
CA PRO A 174 22.84 -0.55 -17.66
C PRO A 174 23.27 -1.22 -18.98
N LYS A 175 22.28 -1.62 -19.81
CA LYS A 175 22.49 -2.36 -21.07
C LYS A 175 22.29 -1.50 -22.30
N ASN A 176 21.73 -0.31 -22.14
CA ASN A 176 21.44 0.61 -23.23
C ASN A 176 21.69 2.08 -22.82
N PRO A 177 21.74 3.02 -23.76
CA PRO A 177 22.03 4.43 -23.47
C PRO A 177 21.01 5.10 -22.55
N GLU A 178 19.76 4.64 -22.51
CA GLU A 178 18.71 5.19 -21.64
C GLU A 178 18.94 4.76 -20.20
N GLU A 179 19.16 3.48 -19.96
CA GLU A 179 19.54 2.94 -18.66
C GLU A 179 20.83 3.55 -18.13
N GLN A 180 21.81 3.82 -19.02
CA GLN A 180 23.03 4.50 -18.64
C GLN A 180 22.78 5.93 -18.14
N ARG A 181 21.89 6.67 -18.80
CA ARG A 181 21.48 8.01 -18.34
C ARG A 181 20.79 7.96 -17.00
N GLN A 182 19.87 7.00 -16.82
CA GLN A 182 19.18 6.79 -15.55
C GLN A 182 20.18 6.48 -14.43
N TYR A 183 21.13 5.58 -14.66
CA TYR A 183 22.18 5.24 -13.69
C TYR A 183 23.00 6.48 -13.28
N GLU A 184 23.38 7.32 -14.24
CA GLU A 184 24.13 8.55 -13.97
C GLU A 184 23.29 9.61 -13.21
N GLU A 185 22.00 9.69 -13.49
CA GLU A 185 21.08 10.58 -12.74
C GLU A 185 20.92 10.10 -11.30
N GLU A 186 20.74 8.79 -11.07
CA GLU A 186 20.66 8.21 -9.74
C GLU A 186 21.97 8.35 -8.97
N ARG A 187 23.11 8.25 -9.64
CA ARG A 187 24.42 8.54 -9.04
C ARG A 187 24.53 10.00 -8.58
N ARG A 188 24.03 10.95 -9.36
CA ARG A 188 23.96 12.37 -8.96
C ARG A 188 23.01 12.55 -7.78
N LEU A 189 21.87 11.88 -7.80
CA LEU A 189 20.90 11.89 -6.69
C LEU A 189 21.54 11.35 -5.40
N PHE A 190 22.24 10.24 -5.49
CA PHE A 190 23.00 9.67 -4.37
C PHE A 190 24.06 10.63 -3.83
N TYR A 191 24.82 11.29 -4.71
CA TYR A 191 25.75 12.34 -4.31
C TYR A 191 25.07 13.50 -3.60
N VAL A 192 23.92 13.97 -4.11
CA VAL A 192 23.12 15.02 -3.45
C VAL A 192 22.72 14.56 -2.06
N ALA A 193 22.24 13.34 -1.90
CA ALA A 193 21.84 12.80 -0.60
C ALA A 193 23.01 12.79 0.42
N MET A 194 24.18 12.33 -0.02
CA MET A 194 25.37 12.32 0.83
C MET A 194 25.78 13.73 1.28
N THR A 195 25.71 14.70 0.37
CA THR A 195 26.06 16.10 0.68
C THR A 195 25.06 16.83 1.56
N ARG A 196 23.97 16.18 1.97
CA ARG A 196 23.02 16.75 2.94
C ARG A 196 23.54 16.63 4.37
N ALA A 197 24.47 15.72 4.63
CA ALA A 197 25.08 15.53 5.94
C ALA A 197 26.22 16.53 6.19
N LYS A 198 26.18 17.23 7.33
CA LYS A 198 27.27 18.10 7.79
C LYS A 198 28.33 17.32 8.53
N ASN A 199 27.94 16.48 9.47
CA ASN A 199 28.86 15.79 10.38
C ASN A 199 28.77 14.26 10.23
N HIS A 200 27.59 13.69 10.16
CA HIS A 200 27.40 12.23 10.17
C HIS A 200 26.48 11.76 9.04
N LEU A 201 26.94 10.77 8.28
CA LEU A 201 26.19 10.11 7.24
C LEU A 201 26.14 8.61 7.49
N TYR A 202 24.94 8.08 7.63
CA TYR A 202 24.69 6.63 7.76
C TYR A 202 23.98 6.12 6.52
N LEU A 203 24.56 5.11 5.86
CA LEU A 203 24.01 4.46 4.68
C LEU A 203 23.50 3.07 5.09
N PHE A 204 22.18 2.86 5.03
CA PHE A 204 21.56 1.59 5.36
C PHE A 204 21.47 0.68 4.12
N SER A 205 22.01 -0.51 4.25
CA SER A 205 22.07 -1.50 3.18
C SER A 205 21.98 -2.91 3.73
N CYS A 206 21.54 -3.87 2.90
CA CYS A 206 21.58 -5.29 3.24
C CYS A 206 22.86 -5.95 2.74
N ARG A 207 23.33 -7.01 3.43
CA ARG A 207 24.55 -7.74 3.06
C ARG A 207 24.48 -8.30 1.64
N ASP A 208 23.36 -8.92 1.32
CA ASP A 208 23.18 -9.69 0.08
C ASP A 208 22.79 -8.83 -1.13
N ARG A 209 22.37 -7.56 -0.90
CA ARG A 209 21.91 -6.64 -1.93
C ARG A 209 22.51 -5.24 -1.80
N SER A 210 23.78 -5.18 -1.38
CA SER A 210 24.46 -3.88 -1.22
C SER A 210 24.56 -3.14 -2.54
N SER A 211 24.16 -1.86 -2.55
CA SER A 211 24.17 -0.98 -3.71
C SER A 211 25.55 -0.91 -4.40
N ALA A 212 25.53 -0.85 -5.73
CA ALA A 212 26.73 -0.59 -6.53
C ALA A 212 27.43 0.70 -6.07
N PHE A 213 26.67 1.73 -5.69
CA PHE A 213 27.22 3.00 -5.20
C PHE A 213 27.96 2.84 -3.87
N ILE A 214 27.48 2.00 -2.95
CA ILE A 214 28.22 1.68 -1.72
C ILE A 214 29.50 0.91 -2.05
N ARG A 215 29.46 -0.03 -2.99
CA ARG A 215 30.66 -0.78 -3.42
C ARG A 215 31.73 0.15 -3.99
N GLU A 216 31.34 1.12 -4.81
CA GLU A 216 32.25 2.15 -5.36
C GLU A 216 32.84 3.05 -4.26
N LEU A 217 32.00 3.51 -3.32
CA LEU A 217 32.48 4.32 -2.19
C LEU A 217 33.55 3.60 -1.37
N ARG A 218 33.33 2.32 -1.06
CA ARG A 218 34.26 1.53 -0.25
C ARG A 218 35.62 1.31 -0.90
N GLN A 219 35.69 1.36 -2.22
CA GLN A 219 36.96 1.26 -2.94
C GLN A 219 37.78 2.55 -2.84
N ASN A 220 37.13 3.69 -2.66
CA ASN A 220 37.71 5.01 -2.77
C ASN A 220 37.80 5.79 -1.45
N LEU A 221 37.00 5.39 -0.45
CA LEU A 221 36.91 6.09 0.82
C LEU A 221 36.94 5.12 2.01
N PRO A 222 37.51 5.54 3.17
CA PRO A 222 37.40 4.76 4.40
C PRO A 222 35.93 4.80 4.89
N VAL A 223 35.24 3.67 4.73
CA VAL A 223 33.86 3.49 5.20
C VAL A 223 33.85 2.50 6.34
N GLU A 224 33.41 2.93 7.52
CA GLU A 224 33.19 2.06 8.67
C GLU A 224 31.89 1.27 8.48
N ARG A 225 31.94 -0.01 8.83
CA ARG A 225 30.75 -0.89 8.81
C ARG A 225 30.28 -1.20 10.22
N ARG A 226 28.99 -1.01 10.48
CA ARG A 226 28.34 -1.41 11.73
C ARG A 226 27.07 -2.21 11.43
N GLU A 227 26.69 -3.09 12.33
CA GLU A 227 25.37 -3.70 12.29
C GLU A 227 24.32 -2.67 12.73
N ALA A 228 23.06 -2.81 12.28
CA ALA A 228 22.02 -1.83 12.61
C ALA A 228 21.77 -1.73 14.12
N ASP A 229 21.89 -2.84 14.82
CA ASP A 229 21.70 -2.92 16.29
C ASP A 229 22.77 -2.14 17.08
N ASP A 230 23.91 -1.81 16.46
CA ASP A 230 25.00 -1.03 17.07
C ASP A 230 24.80 0.48 16.88
N VAL A 231 23.78 0.92 16.14
CA VAL A 231 23.57 2.33 15.75
C VAL A 231 22.51 3.02 16.59
N PHE A 232 21.61 2.26 17.24
CA PHE A 232 20.49 2.77 18.04
C PHE A 232 20.61 2.45 19.51
#